data_c9e53332e2d1ec836a16e5ef602265e8
#
_entry.id   c9e53332e2d1ec836a16e5ef602265e8
#
_cell.length_a   1.000
_cell.length_b   1.000
_cell.length_c   1.000
_cell.angle_alpha   90.00
_cell.angle_beta   90.00
_cell.angle_gamma   90.00
#
_symmetry.space_group_name_H-M   'P 1'
#
loop_
_entity.id
_entity.type
_entity.pdbx_description
1 polymer ?
#
loop_
_entity_poly.entity_id
_entity_poly.type
_entity_poly.pdbx_seq_one_letter_code
_entity_poly.pdbx_strand_id
1 'polypeptide(L)'
;MFQGRHRTGLQPRPLSPIKPIQPIQPIQPIQNNMSTGNIKLSFACALYDRMQPLYTGEVKPEGIDLEFLRIEAPRIIFDNMAGSQAYDLSEMSSSEFIARRCAGDDTFVALPVFPSRAFRHSFIAIHKDSGIRRPKDLAGKRIGVPLYTMTAAIWIRGFLESDHGVDLSAVHWVQGSINAATGHGTPTVMPMHRAPNIPIQDNHSGKSLSELLDAGEIDAIMGTTLPDCMKHNPKVVRLFPDFRAEEKAYYQRTQIFPIMHLVAIKRSTFERHPHIAKPLFEAFDRAKDIALLRMKNLAALRYMLPWLTDDLDEIEQVFGADPWPYGVAPNLPTLQALMAHMVEQGVVAKAMSMQELFLPMEL
;
A
#
# COMPACT_ATOMS: atom_id res chain seq x y z
N MET A 1 -43.08 38.84 -27.38
CA MET A 1 -42.84 37.61 -28.17
C MET A 1 -41.54 36.98 -27.71
N PHE A 2 -41.62 36.02 -26.80
CA PHE A 2 -40.44 35.23 -26.37
C PHE A 2 -40.67 33.80 -26.82
N GLN A 3 -39.83 33.32 -27.73
CA GLN A 3 -39.86 31.93 -28.19
C GLN A 3 -39.09 31.05 -27.21
N GLY A 4 -39.78 30.01 -26.68
CA GLY A 4 -39.22 29.00 -25.83
C GLY A 4 -38.29 28.06 -26.60
N ARG A 5 -37.10 27.76 -26.01
CA ARG A 5 -36.24 26.68 -26.48
C ARG A 5 -36.64 25.39 -25.77
N HIS A 6 -37.00 24.40 -26.57
CA HIS A 6 -37.23 23.03 -26.12
C HIS A 6 -35.95 22.40 -25.49
N ARG A 7 -36.03 21.94 -24.25
CA ARG A 7 -35.07 21.04 -23.66
C ARG A 7 -35.35 19.61 -24.13
N THR A 8 -34.45 19.03 -24.89
CA THR A 8 -34.46 17.59 -25.20
C THR A 8 -34.10 16.80 -23.98
N GLY A 9 -35.08 16.09 -23.43
CA GLY A 9 -34.86 15.16 -22.31
C GLY A 9 -34.07 13.94 -22.75
N LEU A 10 -32.95 13.71 -22.11
CA LEU A 10 -32.22 12.43 -22.16
C LEU A 10 -33.05 11.38 -21.41
N GLN A 11 -33.55 10.39 -22.11
CA GLN A 11 -34.18 9.22 -21.49
C GLN A 11 -33.09 8.31 -20.87
N PRO A 12 -33.30 7.77 -19.67
CA PRO A 12 -32.38 6.80 -19.07
C PRO A 12 -32.41 5.50 -19.90
N ARG A 13 -31.22 4.97 -20.18
CA ARG A 13 -31.06 3.64 -20.81
C ARG A 13 -31.60 2.57 -19.87
N PRO A 14 -32.36 1.57 -20.35
CA PRO A 14 -32.80 0.46 -19.53
C PRO A 14 -31.61 -0.36 -19.07
N LEU A 15 -31.58 -0.66 -17.78
CA LEU A 15 -30.62 -1.59 -17.17
C LEU A 15 -30.82 -2.98 -17.76
N SER A 16 -29.75 -3.61 -18.22
CA SER A 16 -29.78 -4.99 -18.67
C SER A 16 -30.12 -5.93 -17.50
N PRO A 17 -30.97 -6.93 -17.69
CA PRO A 17 -31.36 -7.83 -16.61
C PRO A 17 -30.15 -8.60 -16.09
N ILE A 18 -29.98 -8.58 -14.76
CA ILE A 18 -28.97 -9.37 -14.04
C ILE A 18 -29.28 -10.85 -14.30
N LYS A 19 -28.33 -11.57 -14.90
CA LYS A 19 -28.46 -13.02 -15.06
C LYS A 19 -28.46 -13.69 -13.65
N PRO A 20 -29.37 -14.61 -13.37
CA PRO A 20 -29.39 -15.34 -12.11
C PRO A 20 -28.10 -16.13 -11.96
N ILE A 21 -27.48 -16.01 -10.78
CA ILE A 21 -26.28 -16.76 -10.38
C ILE A 21 -26.68 -18.24 -10.30
N GLN A 22 -26.09 -19.07 -11.15
CA GLN A 22 -26.27 -20.51 -11.05
C GLN A 22 -25.52 -21.03 -9.81
N PRO A 23 -26.12 -21.98 -9.07
CA PRO A 23 -25.44 -22.60 -7.94
C PRO A 23 -24.17 -23.30 -8.41
N ILE A 24 -23.06 -23.04 -7.73
CA ILE A 24 -21.76 -23.66 -7.98
C ILE A 24 -21.89 -25.15 -7.75
N GLN A 25 -21.84 -25.95 -8.82
CA GLN A 25 -21.77 -27.40 -8.70
C GLN A 25 -20.39 -27.79 -8.15
N PRO A 26 -20.31 -28.79 -7.27
CA PRO A 26 -19.03 -29.30 -6.80
C PRO A 26 -18.24 -29.89 -7.98
N ILE A 27 -17.05 -29.33 -8.21
CA ILE A 27 -16.11 -29.81 -9.24
C ILE A 27 -15.62 -31.17 -8.79
N GLN A 28 -15.91 -32.21 -9.58
CA GLN A 28 -15.31 -33.54 -9.39
C GLN A 28 -13.81 -33.46 -9.66
N PRO A 29 -12.95 -34.05 -8.83
CA PRO A 29 -11.53 -34.06 -9.07
C PRO A 29 -11.17 -34.86 -10.32
N ILE A 30 -10.50 -34.20 -11.27
CA ILE A 30 -9.81 -34.86 -12.36
C ILE A 30 -8.62 -35.58 -11.73
N GLN A 31 -8.67 -36.90 -11.69
CA GLN A 31 -7.55 -37.75 -11.29
C GLN A 31 -6.48 -37.71 -12.39
N ASN A 32 -5.49 -36.84 -12.25
CA ASN A 32 -4.21 -36.98 -12.93
C ASN A 32 -3.21 -37.58 -11.94
N ASN A 33 -2.98 -38.88 -12.08
CA ASN A 33 -1.93 -39.62 -11.39
C ASN A 33 -0.55 -39.16 -11.90
N MET A 34 0.07 -38.18 -11.23
CA MET A 34 1.51 -38.07 -11.06
C MET A 34 1.78 -37.68 -9.62
N SER A 35 2.26 -38.62 -8.83
CA SER A 35 2.64 -38.47 -7.44
C SER A 35 3.97 -37.70 -7.35
N THR A 36 3.89 -36.39 -7.54
CA THR A 36 4.89 -35.48 -7.00
C THR A 36 4.24 -34.81 -5.80
N GLY A 37 4.77 -35.08 -4.59
CA GLY A 37 4.25 -34.45 -3.37
C GLY A 37 4.29 -32.93 -3.53
N ASN A 38 3.32 -32.22 -2.93
CA ASN A 38 3.25 -30.76 -2.96
C ASN A 38 4.58 -30.13 -2.51
N ILE A 39 4.95 -29.03 -3.17
CA ILE A 39 6.12 -28.22 -2.77
C ILE A 39 5.76 -27.49 -1.49
N LYS A 40 6.57 -27.68 -0.43
CA LYS A 40 6.39 -26.94 0.82
C LYS A 40 7.07 -25.59 0.73
N LEU A 41 6.31 -24.52 0.96
CA LEU A 41 6.80 -23.13 0.97
C LEU A 41 6.29 -22.40 2.19
N SER A 42 7.14 -21.61 2.81
CA SER A 42 6.78 -20.71 3.90
C SER A 42 6.43 -19.31 3.36
N PHE A 43 5.31 -18.73 3.81
CA PHE A 43 4.86 -17.38 3.48
C PHE A 43 4.61 -16.55 4.72
N ALA A 44 5.38 -15.48 4.92
CA ALA A 44 5.20 -14.53 6.02
C ALA A 44 4.45 -13.28 5.59
N CYS A 45 3.33 -12.99 6.27
CA CYS A 45 2.49 -11.83 6.00
C CYS A 45 1.67 -11.45 7.24
N ALA A 46 1.25 -10.17 7.33
CA ALA A 46 0.21 -9.80 8.26
C ALA A 46 -1.15 -10.41 7.84
N LEU A 47 -2.00 -10.71 8.84
CA LEU A 47 -3.26 -11.38 8.56
C LEU A 47 -4.34 -10.36 8.12
N TYR A 48 -4.21 -9.85 6.90
CA TYR A 48 -5.25 -9.07 6.26
C TYR A 48 -6.47 -9.92 5.92
N ASP A 49 -7.64 -9.31 5.78
CA ASP A 49 -8.89 -9.98 5.35
C ASP A 49 -8.72 -10.80 4.05
N ARG A 50 -8.03 -10.24 3.06
CA ARG A 50 -7.66 -10.84 1.77
C ARG A 50 -6.63 -11.96 1.86
N MET A 51 -5.97 -12.12 3.00
CA MET A 51 -5.04 -13.23 3.28
C MET A 51 -5.69 -14.32 4.13
N GLN A 52 -6.81 -14.04 4.77
CA GLN A 52 -7.47 -14.98 5.66
C GLN A 52 -7.84 -16.31 5.00
N PRO A 53 -8.35 -16.38 3.74
CA PRO A 53 -8.66 -17.66 3.11
C PRO A 53 -7.42 -18.54 2.87
N LEU A 54 -6.25 -17.95 2.65
CA LEU A 54 -4.98 -18.70 2.56
C LEU A 54 -4.55 -19.22 3.94
N TYR A 55 -4.64 -18.36 4.98
CA TYR A 55 -4.29 -18.71 6.34
C TYR A 55 -5.16 -19.85 6.90
N THR A 56 -6.44 -19.86 6.59
CA THR A 56 -7.39 -20.91 7.04
C THR A 56 -7.32 -22.19 6.18
N GLY A 57 -6.60 -22.17 5.06
CA GLY A 57 -6.55 -23.27 4.10
C GLY A 57 -7.82 -23.45 3.26
N GLU A 58 -8.74 -22.47 3.27
CA GLU A 58 -9.91 -22.42 2.39
C GLU A 58 -9.50 -22.24 0.91
N VAL A 59 -8.43 -21.48 0.68
CA VAL A 59 -7.75 -21.38 -0.60
C VAL A 59 -6.36 -21.99 -0.46
N LYS A 60 -6.01 -22.86 -1.39
CA LYS A 60 -4.66 -23.45 -1.48
C LYS A 60 -4.15 -23.26 -2.90
N PRO A 61 -2.89 -22.83 -3.09
CA PRO A 61 -2.28 -22.83 -4.41
C PRO A 61 -2.05 -24.25 -4.91
N GLU A 62 -2.29 -24.48 -6.19
CA GLU A 62 -2.18 -25.82 -6.80
C GLU A 62 -0.74 -26.34 -6.72
N GLY A 63 -0.56 -27.59 -6.27
CA GLY A 63 0.75 -28.23 -6.14
C GLY A 63 1.66 -27.66 -5.06
N ILE A 64 1.16 -26.76 -4.21
CA ILE A 64 1.93 -26.08 -3.15
C ILE A 64 1.27 -26.28 -1.80
N ASP A 65 2.07 -26.70 -0.84
CA ASP A 65 1.72 -26.76 0.58
C ASP A 65 2.26 -25.49 1.24
N LEU A 66 1.40 -24.46 1.35
CA LEU A 66 1.78 -23.12 1.79
C LEU A 66 1.63 -23.01 3.30
N GLU A 67 2.76 -22.94 4.01
CA GLU A 67 2.79 -22.62 5.45
C GLU A 67 2.66 -21.11 5.64
N PHE A 68 1.49 -20.65 6.08
CA PHE A 68 1.26 -19.22 6.34
C PHE A 68 1.76 -18.84 7.74
N LEU A 69 2.81 -18.03 7.79
CA LEU A 69 3.40 -17.49 9.01
C LEU A 69 2.80 -16.11 9.29
N ARG A 70 1.85 -16.06 10.23
CA ARG A 70 1.19 -14.83 10.65
C ARG A 70 2.12 -13.97 11.50
N ILE A 71 2.51 -12.79 11.00
CA ILE A 71 3.33 -11.81 11.72
C ILE A 71 2.70 -10.43 11.54
N GLU A 72 2.17 -9.84 12.63
CA GLU A 72 1.40 -8.59 12.57
C GLU A 72 2.26 -7.32 12.42
N ALA A 73 3.57 -7.43 12.61
CA ALA A 73 4.50 -6.32 12.47
C ALA A 73 5.26 -6.41 11.14
N PRO A 74 4.85 -5.69 10.07
CA PRO A 74 5.48 -5.79 8.75
C PRO A 74 6.98 -5.54 8.77
N ARG A 75 7.49 -4.63 9.64
CA ARG A 75 8.92 -4.37 9.75
C ARG A 75 9.72 -5.62 10.12
N ILE A 76 9.20 -6.46 11.02
CA ILE A 76 9.84 -7.73 11.41
C ILE A 76 9.91 -8.68 10.20
N ILE A 77 8.84 -8.74 9.41
CA ILE A 77 8.82 -9.57 8.19
C ILE A 77 9.92 -9.09 7.22
N PHE A 78 9.97 -7.77 6.97
CA PHE A 78 10.92 -7.19 6.01
C PHE A 78 12.37 -7.41 6.46
N ASP A 79 12.68 -7.16 7.72
CA ASP A 79 14.04 -7.32 8.25
C ASP A 79 14.49 -8.78 8.22
N ASN A 80 13.63 -9.72 8.59
CA ASN A 80 13.94 -11.15 8.53
C ASN A 80 14.10 -11.64 7.08
N MET A 81 13.23 -11.18 6.16
CA MET A 81 13.33 -11.57 4.74
C MET A 81 14.57 -10.97 4.10
N ALA A 82 14.80 -9.68 4.31
CA ALA A 82 15.93 -8.96 3.73
C ALA A 82 17.29 -9.41 4.30
N GLY A 83 17.33 -9.83 5.57
CA GLY A 83 18.55 -10.25 6.26
C GLY A 83 18.86 -11.73 6.08
N SER A 84 18.22 -12.54 6.90
CA SER A 84 18.44 -13.99 6.94
C SER A 84 17.75 -14.77 5.84
N GLN A 85 16.90 -14.10 5.01
CA GLN A 85 16.03 -14.75 4.03
C GLN A 85 15.18 -15.86 4.68
N ALA A 86 14.57 -15.53 5.82
CA ALA A 86 13.94 -16.51 6.71
C ALA A 86 12.76 -17.27 6.09
N TYR A 87 12.16 -16.74 5.02
CA TYR A 87 10.94 -17.28 4.39
C TYR A 87 11.18 -17.55 2.91
N ASP A 88 10.42 -18.47 2.31
CA ASP A 88 10.45 -18.68 0.85
C ASP A 88 9.82 -17.50 0.10
N LEU A 89 8.72 -17.00 0.62
CA LEU A 89 8.08 -15.76 0.15
C LEU A 89 7.56 -14.94 1.34
N SER A 90 7.43 -13.64 1.15
CA SER A 90 6.87 -12.75 2.16
C SER A 90 6.27 -11.48 1.59
N GLU A 91 5.44 -10.84 2.39
CA GLU A 91 5.16 -9.41 2.24
C GLU A 91 6.47 -8.61 2.35
N MET A 92 6.66 -7.59 1.50
CA MET A 92 7.81 -6.71 1.51
C MET A 92 7.41 -5.27 1.17
N SER A 93 8.10 -4.28 1.75
CA SER A 93 7.97 -2.87 1.40
C SER A 93 8.27 -2.66 -0.08
N SER A 94 7.36 -2.00 -0.82
CA SER A 94 7.53 -1.79 -2.26
C SER A 94 8.74 -0.92 -2.56
N SER A 95 8.99 0.15 -1.80
CA SER A 95 10.16 0.99 -2.01
C SER A 95 11.48 0.28 -1.69
N GLU A 96 11.49 -0.58 -0.66
CA GLU A 96 12.68 -1.37 -0.32
C GLU A 96 13.00 -2.40 -1.40
N PHE A 97 11.99 -3.13 -1.89
CA PHE A 97 12.17 -4.06 -3.00
C PHE A 97 12.70 -3.35 -4.27
N ILE A 98 12.04 -2.25 -4.66
CA ILE A 98 12.43 -1.48 -5.85
C ILE A 98 13.85 -0.93 -5.70
N ALA A 99 14.20 -0.35 -4.54
CA ALA A 99 15.53 0.20 -4.31
C ALA A 99 16.63 -0.86 -4.41
N ARG A 100 16.38 -2.06 -3.86
CA ARG A 100 17.29 -3.22 -3.99
C ARG A 100 17.49 -3.59 -5.45
N ARG A 101 16.40 -3.76 -6.21
CA ARG A 101 16.46 -4.11 -7.62
C ARG A 101 17.23 -3.06 -8.43
N CYS A 102 16.98 -1.76 -8.21
CA CYS A 102 17.69 -0.66 -8.85
C CYS A 102 19.17 -0.60 -8.47
N ALA A 103 19.55 -1.10 -7.30
CA ALA A 103 20.93 -1.22 -6.85
C ALA A 103 21.65 -2.49 -7.39
N GLY A 104 20.96 -3.32 -8.18
CA GLY A 104 21.50 -4.57 -8.72
C GLY A 104 21.38 -5.78 -7.78
N ASP A 105 20.69 -5.62 -6.65
CA ASP A 105 20.36 -6.75 -5.76
C ASP A 105 19.18 -7.52 -6.35
N ASP A 106 19.44 -8.73 -6.82
CA ASP A 106 18.45 -9.61 -7.42
C ASP A 106 18.07 -10.81 -6.55
N THR A 107 18.35 -10.73 -5.27
CA THR A 107 18.02 -11.76 -4.25
C THR A 107 16.56 -12.18 -4.29
N PHE A 108 15.68 -11.26 -4.67
CA PHE A 108 14.23 -11.48 -4.71
C PHE A 108 13.65 -11.24 -6.10
N VAL A 109 12.54 -11.93 -6.39
CA VAL A 109 11.62 -11.64 -7.50
C VAL A 109 10.26 -11.28 -6.92
N ALA A 110 9.46 -10.47 -7.61
CA ALA A 110 8.15 -10.07 -7.10
C ALA A 110 6.99 -10.67 -7.89
N LEU A 111 5.99 -11.18 -7.18
CA LEU A 111 4.65 -11.35 -7.73
C LEU A 111 3.94 -10.00 -7.74
N PRO A 112 3.13 -9.67 -8.76
CA PRO A 112 2.32 -8.45 -8.77
C PRO A 112 1.07 -8.61 -7.90
N VAL A 113 1.28 -9.00 -6.64
CA VAL A 113 0.29 -9.13 -5.57
C VAL A 113 0.60 -8.05 -4.54
N PHE A 114 -0.40 -7.25 -4.19
CA PHE A 114 -0.23 -6.06 -3.36
C PHE A 114 -1.03 -6.18 -2.05
N PRO A 115 -0.44 -6.78 -1.01
CA PRO A 115 -1.11 -7.01 0.26
C PRO A 115 -1.55 -5.72 0.96
N SER A 116 -0.83 -4.62 0.76
CA SER A 116 -1.11 -3.37 1.46
C SER A 116 -1.18 -2.19 0.51
N ARG A 117 -2.29 -1.45 0.61
CA ARG A 117 -2.52 -0.16 -0.06
C ARG A 117 -3.13 0.81 0.93
N ALA A 118 -2.84 2.08 0.81
CA ALA A 118 -3.51 3.12 1.59
C ALA A 118 -3.27 4.50 0.99
N PHE A 119 -4.30 5.32 0.91
CA PHE A 119 -4.14 6.76 0.78
C PHE A 119 -3.44 7.33 2.00
N ARG A 120 -2.77 8.46 1.84
CA ARG A 120 -1.92 9.02 2.90
C ARG A 120 -2.21 10.49 3.23
N HIS A 121 -3.20 11.11 2.59
CA HIS A 121 -3.58 12.50 2.91
C HIS A 121 -4.02 12.65 4.36
N SER A 122 -4.75 11.65 4.88
CA SER A 122 -5.21 11.60 6.27
C SER A 122 -4.08 11.46 7.31
N PHE A 123 -2.86 11.10 6.89
CA PHE A 123 -1.72 10.81 7.78
C PHE A 123 -0.72 11.95 7.90
N ILE A 124 -1.11 13.17 7.57
CA ILE A 124 -0.31 14.38 7.78
C ILE A 124 -0.94 15.19 8.90
N ALA A 125 -0.23 15.27 10.03
CA ALA A 125 -0.61 16.08 11.19
C ALA A 125 0.23 17.34 11.26
N ILE A 126 -0.38 18.48 11.62
CA ILE A 126 0.27 19.78 11.77
C ILE A 126 -0.04 20.38 13.14
N HIS A 127 0.88 21.18 13.66
CA HIS A 127 0.61 22.04 14.82
C HIS A 127 0.05 23.38 14.34
N LYS A 128 -1.11 23.81 14.84
CA LYS A 128 -1.80 25.05 14.39
C LYS A 128 -0.93 26.31 14.54
N ASP A 129 -0.11 26.35 15.59
CA ASP A 129 0.75 27.51 15.85
C ASP A 129 1.98 27.57 14.92
N SER A 130 2.24 26.52 14.12
CA SER A 130 3.30 26.51 13.11
C SER A 130 3.06 27.47 11.93
N GLY A 131 1.83 27.98 11.80
CA GLY A 131 1.42 28.83 10.68
C GLY A 131 1.08 28.06 9.39
N ILE A 132 1.15 26.72 9.40
CA ILE A 132 0.74 25.90 8.26
C ILE A 132 -0.80 25.95 8.12
N ARG A 133 -1.29 26.36 6.94
CA ARG A 133 -2.72 26.44 6.60
C ARG A 133 -3.08 25.59 5.39
N ARG A 134 -2.13 25.39 4.51
CA ARG A 134 -2.25 24.66 3.25
C ARG A 134 -0.94 23.92 2.95
N PRO A 135 -0.94 22.92 2.04
CA PRO A 135 0.25 22.11 1.77
C PRO A 135 1.51 22.92 1.42
N LYS A 136 1.40 23.99 0.64
CA LYS A 136 2.56 24.84 0.27
C LYS A 136 3.27 25.47 1.47
N ASP A 137 2.60 25.65 2.59
CA ASP A 137 3.19 26.25 3.80
C ASP A 137 4.12 25.26 4.54
N LEU A 138 4.23 24.02 4.07
CA LEU A 138 5.21 23.02 4.57
C LEU A 138 6.65 23.36 4.20
N ALA A 139 6.88 24.15 3.14
CA ALA A 139 8.22 24.62 2.76
C ALA A 139 8.85 25.42 3.92
N GLY A 140 10.11 25.14 4.23
CA GLY A 140 10.85 25.74 5.35
C GLY A 140 10.48 25.23 6.74
N LYS A 141 9.58 24.24 6.86
CA LYS A 141 9.12 23.68 8.14
C LYS A 141 9.94 22.47 8.56
N ARG A 142 9.92 22.19 9.87
CA ARG A 142 10.50 21.00 10.48
C ARG A 142 9.43 19.89 10.47
N ILE A 143 9.65 18.86 9.68
CA ILE A 143 8.66 17.80 9.47
C ILE A 143 9.20 16.47 9.96
N GLY A 144 8.48 15.86 10.90
CA GLY A 144 8.77 14.54 11.43
C GLY A 144 8.37 13.44 10.46
N VAL A 145 9.23 12.45 10.28
CA VAL A 145 8.98 11.26 9.45
C VAL A 145 9.58 10.02 10.12
N PRO A 146 8.89 8.86 10.17
CA PRO A 146 9.43 7.67 10.82
C PRO A 146 10.71 7.16 10.16
N LEU A 147 10.69 7.08 8.84
CA LEU A 147 11.80 6.70 7.99
C LEU A 147 11.62 7.41 6.65
N TYR A 148 12.60 8.20 6.25
CA TYR A 148 12.53 9.01 5.03
C TYR A 148 12.26 8.17 3.77
N THR A 149 12.87 7.00 3.67
CA THR A 149 12.80 6.11 2.49
C THR A 149 11.66 5.10 2.53
N MET A 150 10.78 5.14 3.55
CA MET A 150 9.62 4.24 3.59
C MET A 150 8.61 4.56 2.48
N THR A 151 7.94 3.55 1.95
CA THR A 151 6.97 3.69 0.85
C THR A 151 5.90 4.75 1.13
N ALA A 152 5.36 4.79 2.35
CA ALA A 152 4.35 5.78 2.73
C ALA A 152 4.87 7.22 2.65
N ALA A 153 6.11 7.48 3.10
CA ALA A 153 6.71 8.80 3.05
C ALA A 153 7.03 9.23 1.62
N ILE A 154 7.45 8.30 0.76
CA ILE A 154 7.66 8.55 -0.68
C ILE A 154 6.36 8.98 -1.34
N TRP A 155 5.25 8.27 -1.10
CA TRP A 155 3.94 8.64 -1.61
C TRP A 155 3.47 10.01 -1.12
N ILE A 156 3.63 10.29 0.19
CA ILE A 156 3.23 11.58 0.75
C ILE A 156 4.01 12.72 0.09
N ARG A 157 5.32 12.61 0.00
CA ARG A 157 6.14 13.62 -0.67
C ARG A 157 5.78 13.75 -2.14
N GLY A 158 5.56 12.63 -2.82
CA GLY A 158 5.18 12.62 -4.24
C GLY A 158 3.93 13.46 -4.51
N PHE A 159 2.80 13.21 -3.83
CA PHE A 159 1.60 14.00 -4.08
C PHE A 159 1.70 15.43 -3.51
N LEU A 160 2.44 15.67 -2.43
CA LEU A 160 2.66 17.03 -1.95
C LEU A 160 3.41 17.89 -2.97
N GLU A 161 4.38 17.32 -3.66
CA GLU A 161 5.13 18.01 -4.72
C GLU A 161 4.30 18.12 -6.00
N SER A 162 3.79 16.99 -6.55
CA SER A 162 3.12 16.94 -7.85
C SER A 162 1.77 17.66 -7.85
N ASP A 163 0.95 17.47 -6.81
CA ASP A 163 -0.43 17.98 -6.79
C ASP A 163 -0.55 19.33 -6.08
N HIS A 164 0.27 19.55 -5.07
CA HIS A 164 0.18 20.76 -4.24
C HIS A 164 1.36 21.72 -4.44
N GLY A 165 2.37 21.36 -5.22
CA GLY A 165 3.53 22.19 -5.53
C GLY A 165 4.32 22.62 -4.28
N VAL A 166 4.51 21.67 -3.35
CA VAL A 166 5.34 21.87 -2.16
C VAL A 166 6.81 21.80 -2.56
N ASP A 167 7.61 22.80 -2.20
CA ASP A 167 9.06 22.72 -2.33
C ASP A 167 9.65 21.85 -1.22
N LEU A 168 9.87 20.58 -1.53
CA LEU A 168 10.42 19.61 -0.60
C LEU A 168 11.90 19.86 -0.28
N SER A 169 12.63 20.58 -1.12
CA SER A 169 14.04 20.91 -0.89
C SER A 169 14.23 21.90 0.27
N ALA A 170 13.21 22.71 0.53
CA ALA A 170 13.19 23.66 1.65
C ALA A 170 12.78 23.04 2.99
N VAL A 171 12.33 21.77 3.00
CA VAL A 171 11.84 21.10 4.23
C VAL A 171 13.00 20.60 5.08
N HIS A 172 12.94 20.81 6.38
CA HIS A 172 13.85 20.25 7.37
C HIS A 172 13.27 18.95 7.94
N TRP A 173 13.82 17.82 7.50
CA TRP A 173 13.32 16.50 7.90
C TRP A 173 13.89 16.05 9.24
N VAL A 174 13.02 15.62 10.16
CA VAL A 174 13.38 15.03 11.46
C VAL A 174 12.94 13.57 11.45
N GLN A 175 13.90 12.63 11.44
CA GLN A 175 13.61 11.21 11.37
C GLN A 175 13.59 10.58 12.76
N GLY A 176 12.49 9.87 13.09
CA GLY A 176 12.34 9.19 14.38
C GLY A 176 11.00 8.50 14.52
N SER A 177 10.81 7.76 15.60
CA SER A 177 9.53 7.08 15.86
C SER A 177 8.39 8.06 16.13
N ILE A 178 7.18 7.77 15.62
CA ILE A 178 6.03 8.68 15.80
C ILE A 178 5.56 8.69 17.25
N ASN A 179 5.22 7.54 17.84
CA ASN A 179 4.52 7.47 19.12
C ASN A 179 5.33 6.84 20.26
N ALA A 180 6.51 6.30 19.97
CA ALA A 180 7.40 5.75 20.98
C ALA A 180 8.80 6.33 20.79
N ALA A 181 9.54 6.54 21.84
CA ALA A 181 10.94 7.03 21.77
C ALA A 181 11.88 6.01 21.10
N THR A 182 11.45 4.76 20.99
CA THR A 182 12.22 3.68 20.37
C THR A 182 11.39 2.99 19.29
N GLY A 183 11.97 2.64 18.11
CA GLY A 183 11.41 1.54 17.36
C GLY A 183 10.81 1.76 16.01
N HIS A 184 11.16 2.77 15.24
CA HIS A 184 10.99 2.66 13.78
C HIS A 184 12.32 3.03 13.11
N GLY A 185 13.32 2.19 13.38
CA GLY A 185 14.68 2.45 12.93
C GLY A 185 14.87 2.31 11.42
N THR A 186 16.03 2.76 10.99
CA THR A 186 16.61 2.46 9.67
C THR A 186 16.55 0.95 9.45
N PRO A 187 16.15 0.45 8.26
CA PRO A 187 16.24 -0.97 7.94
C PRO A 187 17.62 -1.49 8.29
N THR A 188 17.67 -2.52 9.13
CA THR A 188 18.94 -3.02 9.69
C THR A 188 19.82 -3.68 8.64
N VAL A 189 19.27 -4.07 7.49
CA VAL A 189 19.91 -4.99 6.56
C VAL A 189 20.36 -4.34 5.27
N MET A 190 19.73 -3.27 4.81
CA MET A 190 20.16 -2.52 3.65
C MET A 190 19.69 -1.06 3.77
N PRO A 191 20.55 -0.15 4.19
CA PRO A 191 20.20 1.27 4.17
C PRO A 191 19.91 1.68 2.73
N MET A 192 18.69 2.16 2.48
CA MET A 192 18.35 2.73 1.18
C MET A 192 19.17 4.01 0.95
N HIS A 193 19.45 4.29 -0.31
CA HIS A 193 20.17 5.50 -0.69
C HIS A 193 19.40 6.72 -0.19
N ARG A 194 20.08 7.58 0.58
CA ARG A 194 19.58 8.91 0.94
C ARG A 194 20.08 9.89 -0.12
N ALA A 195 19.19 10.69 -0.68
CA ALA A 195 19.62 11.76 -1.58
C ALA A 195 20.61 12.69 -0.84
N PRO A 196 21.81 12.89 -1.36
CA PRO A 196 22.92 13.53 -0.60
C PRO A 196 22.66 15.00 -0.21
N ASN A 197 21.67 15.65 -0.84
CA ASN A 197 21.39 17.08 -0.67
C ASN A 197 20.14 17.38 0.17
N ILE A 198 19.49 16.37 0.76
CA ILE A 198 18.30 16.58 1.59
C ILE A 198 18.70 16.62 3.05
N PRO A 199 18.37 17.71 3.80
CA PRO A 199 18.71 17.85 5.21
C PRO A 199 17.82 16.90 6.05
N ILE A 200 18.27 15.68 6.30
CA ILE A 200 17.61 14.71 7.17
C ILE A 200 18.40 14.61 8.46
N GLN A 201 17.77 15.00 9.56
CA GLN A 201 18.32 14.90 10.91
C GLN A 201 17.67 13.74 11.64
N ASP A 202 18.46 12.81 12.16
CA ASP A 202 17.95 11.79 13.07
C ASP A 202 17.61 12.40 14.43
N ASN A 203 16.47 12.02 14.98
CA ASN A 203 16.00 12.49 16.27
C ASN A 203 16.77 11.81 17.43
N HIS A 204 17.61 12.55 18.10
CA HIS A 204 18.37 12.10 19.26
C HIS A 204 17.89 12.73 20.59
N SER A 205 16.71 13.35 20.60
CA SER A 205 16.20 14.08 21.77
C SER A 205 15.74 13.18 22.93
N GLY A 206 15.60 11.87 22.68
CA GLY A 206 14.97 10.95 23.63
C GLY A 206 13.43 11.03 23.65
N LYS A 207 12.81 11.92 22.84
CA LYS A 207 11.37 12.09 22.68
C LYS A 207 10.90 11.40 21.38
N SER A 208 9.64 11.00 21.37
CA SER A 208 8.97 10.62 20.10
C SER A 208 8.68 11.86 19.24
N LEU A 209 8.40 11.66 17.95
CA LEU A 209 7.96 12.76 17.08
C LEU A 209 6.63 13.36 17.56
N SER A 210 5.75 12.53 18.15
CA SER A 210 4.48 13.00 18.74
C SER A 210 4.73 13.99 19.89
N GLU A 211 5.69 13.70 20.77
CA GLU A 211 6.06 14.60 21.87
C GLU A 211 6.73 15.89 21.34
N LEU A 212 7.54 15.79 20.29
CA LEU A 212 8.13 16.98 19.65
C LEU A 212 7.07 17.86 18.98
N LEU A 213 6.06 17.25 18.33
CA LEU A 213 4.94 18.01 17.73
C LEU A 213 4.07 18.66 18.79
N ASP A 214 3.79 17.93 19.87
CA ASP A 214 3.01 18.46 21.01
C ASP A 214 3.65 19.68 21.64
N ALA A 215 4.97 19.66 21.78
CA ALA A 215 5.75 20.78 22.30
C ALA A 215 6.00 21.92 21.27
N GLY A 216 5.61 21.75 20.00
CA GLY A 216 5.92 22.72 18.93
C GLY A 216 7.39 22.74 18.51
N GLU A 217 8.17 21.72 18.88
CA GLU A 217 9.58 21.61 18.49
C GLU A 217 9.73 21.15 17.04
N ILE A 218 8.71 20.50 16.47
CA ILE A 218 8.51 20.28 15.03
C ILE A 218 7.13 20.80 14.60
N ASP A 219 6.96 21.08 13.31
CA ASP A 219 5.79 21.80 12.79
C ASP A 219 4.72 20.86 12.26
N ALA A 220 5.13 19.68 11.78
CA ALA A 220 4.26 18.64 11.22
C ALA A 220 4.86 17.25 11.38
N ILE A 221 4.02 16.23 11.20
CA ILE A 221 4.41 14.81 11.09
C ILE A 221 3.70 14.21 9.89
N MET A 222 4.40 13.35 9.14
CA MET A 222 3.81 12.48 8.12
C MET A 222 4.31 11.04 8.27
N GLY A 223 3.43 10.06 8.03
CA GLY A 223 3.85 8.66 8.18
C GLY A 223 2.75 7.62 7.97
N THR A 224 2.84 6.53 8.72
CA THR A 224 1.90 5.40 8.64
C THR A 224 0.83 5.42 9.71
N THR A 225 1.03 6.20 10.77
CA THR A 225 0.11 6.38 11.90
C THR A 225 0.00 7.85 12.24
N LEU A 226 -1.06 8.23 12.93
CA LEU A 226 -1.21 9.57 13.47
C LEU A 226 -0.48 9.70 14.81
N PRO A 227 0.03 10.89 15.15
CA PRO A 227 0.66 11.12 16.45
C PRO A 227 -0.36 11.07 17.58
N ASP A 228 0.02 10.44 18.70
CA ASP A 228 -0.84 10.27 19.86
C ASP A 228 -1.26 11.60 20.49
N CYS A 229 -0.46 12.65 20.36
CA CYS A 229 -0.81 13.98 20.84
C CYS A 229 -2.09 14.56 20.23
N MET A 230 -2.50 14.12 19.05
CA MET A 230 -3.82 14.49 18.49
C MET A 230 -5.01 14.12 19.36
N LYS A 231 -4.87 13.12 20.23
CA LYS A 231 -5.96 12.66 21.11
C LYS A 231 -6.26 13.65 22.24
N HIS A 232 -5.30 14.49 22.61
CA HIS A 232 -5.41 15.40 23.77
C HIS A 232 -5.05 16.85 23.46
N ASN A 233 -4.28 17.12 22.40
CA ASN A 233 -3.90 18.50 22.04
C ASN A 233 -4.77 19.01 20.88
N PRO A 234 -5.73 19.94 21.12
CA PRO A 234 -6.61 20.49 20.07
C PRO A 234 -5.87 21.38 19.05
N LYS A 235 -4.60 21.70 19.30
CA LYS A 235 -3.74 22.42 18.36
C LYS A 235 -3.13 21.50 17.30
N VAL A 236 -3.11 20.18 17.53
CA VAL A 236 -2.62 19.19 16.55
C VAL A 236 -3.78 18.66 15.74
N VAL A 237 -3.76 18.93 14.44
CA VAL A 237 -4.86 18.60 13.52
C VAL A 237 -4.32 18.02 12.22
N ARG A 238 -5.20 17.43 11.40
CA ARG A 238 -4.83 17.02 10.05
C ARG A 238 -4.61 18.22 9.14
N LEU A 239 -3.62 18.12 8.26
CA LEU A 239 -3.40 19.08 7.17
C LEU A 239 -4.58 19.11 6.19
N PHE A 240 -5.15 17.93 5.90
CA PHE A 240 -6.34 17.76 5.08
C PHE A 240 -7.52 17.37 5.97
N PRO A 241 -8.35 18.33 6.43
CA PRO A 241 -9.48 18.04 7.30
C PRO A 241 -10.51 17.12 6.63
N ASP A 242 -10.83 17.37 5.36
CA ASP A 242 -11.69 16.52 4.53
C ASP A 242 -10.84 15.60 3.64
N PHE A 243 -10.00 14.78 4.28
CA PHE A 243 -9.11 13.88 3.56
C PHE A 243 -9.84 12.88 2.68
N ARG A 244 -11.08 12.48 3.02
CA ARG A 244 -11.88 11.54 2.22
C ARG A 244 -12.23 12.13 0.86
N ALA A 245 -12.66 13.39 0.81
CA ALA A 245 -12.92 14.09 -0.44
C ALA A 245 -11.63 14.29 -1.25
N GLU A 246 -10.54 14.65 -0.59
CA GLU A 246 -9.22 14.83 -1.23
C GLU A 246 -8.71 13.52 -1.85
N GLU A 247 -8.76 12.41 -1.12
CA GLU A 247 -8.33 11.09 -1.58
C GLU A 247 -9.17 10.58 -2.76
N LYS A 248 -10.48 10.82 -2.75
CA LYS A 248 -11.37 10.51 -3.88
C LYS A 248 -11.01 11.36 -5.11
N ALA A 249 -10.87 12.66 -4.95
CA ALA A 249 -10.50 13.57 -6.04
C ALA A 249 -9.13 13.21 -6.64
N TYR A 250 -8.17 12.86 -5.77
CA TYR A 250 -6.87 12.36 -6.19
C TYR A 250 -7.00 11.11 -7.07
N TYR A 251 -7.73 10.08 -6.61
CA TYR A 251 -7.92 8.85 -7.38
C TYR A 251 -8.67 9.08 -8.70
N GLN A 252 -9.73 9.87 -8.69
CA GLN A 252 -10.50 10.19 -9.90
C GLN A 252 -9.64 10.85 -10.97
N ARG A 253 -8.71 11.71 -10.59
CA ARG A 253 -7.81 12.41 -11.51
C ARG A 253 -6.64 11.55 -11.98
N THR A 254 -6.06 10.74 -11.09
CA THR A 254 -4.78 10.07 -11.33
C THR A 254 -4.90 8.57 -11.57
N GLN A 255 -5.99 7.94 -11.13
CA GLN A 255 -6.17 6.49 -11.05
C GLN A 255 -5.08 5.82 -10.18
N ILE A 256 -4.51 6.56 -9.23
CA ILE A 256 -3.49 6.07 -8.31
C ILE A 256 -4.13 5.72 -6.96
N PHE A 257 -4.11 4.43 -6.62
CA PHE A 257 -4.33 3.97 -5.24
C PHE A 257 -3.00 3.47 -4.69
N PRO A 258 -2.35 4.20 -3.77
CA PRO A 258 -0.97 3.97 -3.38
C PRO A 258 -0.69 2.56 -2.85
N ILE A 259 0.19 1.83 -3.52
CA ILE A 259 0.68 0.51 -3.11
C ILE A 259 1.78 0.70 -2.07
N MET A 260 1.62 0.03 -0.91
CA MET A 260 2.61 0.07 0.17
C MET A 260 3.54 -1.14 0.12
N HIS A 261 2.96 -2.34 -0.04
CA HIS A 261 3.70 -3.59 0.01
C HIS A 261 3.37 -4.48 -1.20
N LEU A 262 4.30 -5.36 -1.53
CA LEU A 262 4.17 -6.41 -2.54
C LEU A 262 4.56 -7.77 -1.96
N VAL A 263 4.31 -8.86 -2.70
CA VAL A 263 4.79 -10.20 -2.34
C VAL A 263 6.10 -10.48 -3.08
N ALA A 264 7.16 -10.69 -2.30
CA ALA A 264 8.48 -11.08 -2.80
C ALA A 264 8.73 -12.57 -2.57
N ILE A 265 9.39 -13.22 -3.51
CA ILE A 265 9.84 -14.62 -3.45
C ILE A 265 11.36 -14.62 -3.47
N LYS A 266 12.03 -15.46 -2.67
CA LYS A 266 13.47 -15.68 -2.82
C LYS A 266 13.75 -16.16 -4.25
N ARG A 267 14.74 -15.53 -4.90
CA ARG A 267 15.14 -15.95 -6.25
C ARG A 267 15.54 -17.43 -6.29
N SER A 268 16.29 -17.89 -5.31
CA SER A 268 16.70 -19.29 -5.22
C SER A 268 15.53 -20.27 -5.08
N THR A 269 14.42 -19.88 -4.45
CA THR A 269 13.19 -20.67 -4.40
C THR A 269 12.49 -20.66 -5.76
N PHE A 270 12.40 -19.50 -6.41
CA PHE A 270 11.78 -19.37 -7.73
C PHE A 270 12.58 -20.14 -8.81
N GLU A 271 13.91 -20.05 -8.80
CA GLU A 271 14.75 -20.77 -9.77
C GLU A 271 14.66 -22.29 -9.62
N ARG A 272 14.51 -22.81 -8.41
CA ARG A 272 14.25 -24.25 -8.18
C ARG A 272 12.86 -24.69 -8.62
N HIS A 273 11.88 -23.78 -8.56
CA HIS A 273 10.48 -24.09 -8.81
C HIS A 273 9.80 -22.96 -9.63
N PRO A 274 10.20 -22.73 -10.90
CA PRO A 274 9.69 -21.57 -11.66
C PRO A 274 8.18 -21.60 -11.93
N HIS A 275 7.57 -22.77 -11.86
CA HIS A 275 6.13 -22.97 -12.07
C HIS A 275 5.25 -22.52 -10.89
N ILE A 276 5.83 -22.15 -9.72
CA ILE A 276 5.02 -21.74 -8.56
C ILE A 276 4.37 -20.37 -8.71
N ALA A 277 4.86 -19.51 -9.59
CA ALA A 277 4.39 -18.13 -9.71
C ALA A 277 2.90 -18.03 -10.04
N LYS A 278 2.43 -18.80 -11.04
CA LYS A 278 1.03 -18.77 -11.48
C LYS A 278 0.08 -19.32 -10.41
N PRO A 279 0.28 -20.54 -9.85
CA PRO A 279 -0.59 -21.05 -8.78
C PRO A 279 -0.64 -20.15 -7.54
N LEU A 280 0.48 -19.54 -7.17
CA LEU A 280 0.51 -18.58 -6.05
C LEU A 280 -0.32 -17.35 -6.39
N PHE A 281 -0.12 -16.74 -7.56
CA PHE A 281 -0.88 -15.55 -7.97
C PHE A 281 -2.38 -15.82 -7.99
N GLU A 282 -2.82 -16.92 -8.61
CA GLU A 282 -4.23 -17.33 -8.68
C GLU A 282 -4.83 -17.57 -7.29
N ALA A 283 -4.05 -18.16 -6.37
CA ALA A 283 -4.51 -18.38 -4.99
C ALA A 283 -4.65 -17.05 -4.22
N PHE A 284 -3.71 -16.11 -4.37
CA PHE A 284 -3.83 -14.77 -3.77
C PHE A 284 -5.03 -14.01 -4.33
N ASP A 285 -5.24 -14.04 -5.63
CA ASP A 285 -6.34 -13.33 -6.28
C ASP A 285 -7.68 -13.90 -5.84
N ARG A 286 -7.83 -15.23 -5.85
CA ARG A 286 -9.02 -15.93 -5.34
C ARG A 286 -9.29 -15.63 -3.87
N ALA A 287 -8.26 -15.57 -3.03
CA ALA A 287 -8.41 -15.25 -1.62
C ALA A 287 -8.91 -13.81 -1.41
N LYS A 288 -8.42 -12.86 -2.20
CA LYS A 288 -8.90 -11.48 -2.25
C LYS A 288 -10.38 -11.41 -2.67
N ASP A 289 -10.76 -12.12 -3.72
CA ASP A 289 -12.14 -12.13 -4.22
C ASP A 289 -13.12 -12.68 -3.17
N ILE A 290 -12.73 -13.73 -2.46
CA ILE A 290 -13.52 -14.26 -1.33
C ILE A 290 -13.67 -13.21 -0.24
N ALA A 291 -12.61 -12.46 0.09
CA ALA A 291 -12.69 -11.39 1.09
C ALA A 291 -13.63 -10.26 0.64
N LEU A 292 -13.58 -9.83 -0.63
CA LEU A 292 -14.49 -8.83 -1.19
C LEU A 292 -15.95 -9.30 -1.17
N LEU A 293 -16.21 -10.56 -1.56
CA LEU A 293 -17.55 -11.14 -1.49
C LEU A 293 -18.08 -11.16 -0.04
N ARG A 294 -17.23 -11.49 0.91
CA ARG A 294 -17.56 -11.51 2.34
C ARG A 294 -17.84 -10.12 2.89
N MET A 295 -17.12 -9.12 2.44
CA MET A 295 -17.33 -7.73 2.81
C MET A 295 -18.70 -7.22 2.30
N LYS A 296 -19.07 -7.60 1.08
CA LYS A 296 -20.35 -7.24 0.45
C LYS A 296 -21.55 -8.04 0.99
N ASN A 297 -21.35 -9.07 1.83
CA ASN A 297 -22.43 -9.84 2.42
C ASN A 297 -23.05 -9.12 3.64
N LEU A 298 -24.04 -8.29 3.39
CA LEU A 298 -24.73 -7.49 4.41
C LEU A 298 -25.66 -8.32 5.31
N ALA A 299 -26.04 -9.55 4.91
CA ALA A 299 -26.87 -10.42 5.75
C ALA A 299 -26.10 -10.96 6.98
N ALA A 300 -24.76 -11.02 6.89
CA ALA A 300 -23.89 -11.44 7.99
C ALA A 300 -22.67 -10.51 8.03
N LEU A 301 -22.83 -9.33 8.64
CA LEU A 301 -21.78 -8.33 8.75
C LEU A 301 -20.57 -8.91 9.48
N ARG A 302 -19.46 -9.05 8.77
CA ARG A 302 -18.19 -9.54 9.33
C ARG A 302 -17.38 -8.45 10.02
N TYR A 303 -17.60 -7.21 9.64
CA TYR A 303 -16.87 -6.06 10.16
C TYR A 303 -17.77 -5.23 11.06
N MET A 304 -17.26 -4.83 12.21
CA MET A 304 -17.98 -3.97 13.15
C MET A 304 -17.90 -2.50 12.70
N LEU A 305 -18.36 -2.22 11.48
CA LEU A 305 -18.37 -0.89 10.87
C LEU A 305 -19.84 -0.47 10.67
N PRO A 306 -20.35 0.51 11.44
CA PRO A 306 -21.77 0.90 11.44
C PRO A 306 -22.28 1.39 10.08
N TRP A 307 -21.41 2.03 9.30
CA TRP A 307 -21.74 2.61 7.99
C TRP A 307 -21.13 1.83 6.81
N LEU A 308 -20.86 0.54 7.02
CA LEU A 308 -20.21 -0.30 5.99
C LEU A 308 -20.98 -0.30 4.66
N THR A 309 -22.33 -0.27 4.69
CA THR A 309 -23.15 -0.24 3.46
C THR A 309 -22.85 1.02 2.64
N ASP A 310 -22.88 2.18 3.30
CA ASP A 310 -22.61 3.47 2.66
C ASP A 310 -21.16 3.57 2.15
N ASP A 311 -20.22 3.05 2.95
CA ASP A 311 -18.82 2.95 2.55
C ASP A 311 -18.63 2.05 1.31
N LEU A 312 -19.34 0.91 1.23
CA LEU A 312 -19.26 0.00 0.07
C LEU A 312 -19.83 0.62 -1.19
N ASP A 313 -20.98 1.31 -1.08
CA ASP A 313 -21.60 2.01 -2.21
C ASP A 313 -20.66 3.11 -2.74
N GLU A 314 -20.03 3.87 -1.85
CA GLU A 314 -19.05 4.89 -2.26
C GLU A 314 -17.79 4.29 -2.87
N ILE A 315 -17.26 3.19 -2.30
CA ILE A 315 -16.11 2.48 -2.86
C ILE A 315 -16.42 1.98 -4.27
N GLU A 316 -17.61 1.41 -4.50
CA GLU A 316 -18.00 0.94 -5.82
C GLU A 316 -18.17 2.08 -6.83
N GLN A 317 -18.67 3.24 -6.39
CA GLN A 317 -18.77 4.44 -7.23
C GLN A 317 -17.38 4.98 -7.65
N VAL A 318 -16.40 4.91 -6.76
CA VAL A 318 -15.05 5.46 -6.98
C VAL A 318 -14.16 4.49 -7.76
N PHE A 319 -14.15 3.21 -7.38
CA PHE A 319 -13.19 2.21 -7.86
C PHE A 319 -13.80 1.20 -8.85
N GLY A 320 -15.12 1.10 -8.92
CA GLY A 320 -15.80 0.03 -9.65
C GLY A 320 -15.86 -1.28 -8.85
N ALA A 321 -15.98 -2.39 -9.55
CA ALA A 321 -16.25 -3.69 -8.93
C ALA A 321 -15.11 -4.23 -8.06
N ASP A 322 -13.85 -3.99 -8.45
CA ASP A 322 -12.65 -4.41 -7.72
C ASP A 322 -11.79 -3.20 -7.31
N PRO A 323 -11.88 -2.76 -6.04
CA PRO A 323 -11.05 -1.68 -5.52
C PRO A 323 -9.59 -2.09 -5.24
N TRP A 324 -9.26 -3.38 -5.36
CA TRP A 324 -7.97 -3.94 -4.96
C TRP A 324 -7.34 -4.87 -6.01
N PRO A 325 -7.25 -4.46 -7.29
CA PRO A 325 -6.78 -5.34 -8.35
C PRO A 325 -5.32 -5.76 -8.14
N TYR A 326 -5.03 -7.05 -8.40
CA TYR A 326 -3.66 -7.55 -8.53
C TYR A 326 -3.23 -7.51 -10.00
N GLY A 327 -1.95 -7.80 -10.27
CA GLY A 327 -1.37 -7.71 -11.60
C GLY A 327 -0.76 -6.35 -11.93
N VAL A 328 0.15 -6.31 -12.90
CA VAL A 328 0.83 -5.07 -13.33
C VAL A 328 -0.11 -4.17 -14.12
N ALA A 329 -0.85 -4.73 -15.09
CA ALA A 329 -1.65 -3.94 -16.03
C ALA A 329 -2.68 -3.01 -15.35
N PRO A 330 -3.54 -3.48 -14.43
CA PRO A 330 -4.51 -2.61 -13.77
C PRO A 330 -3.86 -1.62 -12.79
N ASN A 331 -2.60 -1.85 -12.42
CA ASN A 331 -1.85 -1.03 -11.46
C ASN A 331 -0.77 -0.16 -12.11
N LEU A 332 -0.71 -0.14 -13.43
CA LEU A 332 0.38 0.52 -14.16
C LEU A 332 0.53 2.01 -13.79
N PRO A 333 -0.53 2.82 -13.68
CA PRO A 333 -0.41 4.22 -13.26
C PRO A 333 0.21 4.35 -11.85
N THR A 334 -0.21 3.51 -10.90
CA THR A 334 0.30 3.52 -9.53
C THR A 334 1.77 3.09 -9.47
N LEU A 335 2.15 2.03 -10.18
CA LEU A 335 3.52 1.52 -10.16
C LEU A 335 4.50 2.49 -10.84
N GLN A 336 4.09 3.10 -11.96
CA GLN A 336 4.87 4.12 -12.65
C GLN A 336 5.06 5.37 -11.80
N ALA A 337 4.01 5.84 -11.12
CA ALA A 337 4.09 6.98 -10.22
C ALA A 337 5.04 6.70 -9.04
N LEU A 338 4.96 5.52 -8.41
CA LEU A 338 5.91 5.16 -7.35
C LEU A 338 7.35 5.19 -7.83
N MET A 339 7.62 4.62 -9.00
CA MET A 339 8.96 4.62 -9.60
C MET A 339 9.44 6.05 -9.88
N ALA A 340 8.59 6.91 -10.46
CA ALA A 340 8.90 8.31 -10.73
C ALA A 340 9.24 9.05 -9.44
N HIS A 341 8.40 8.94 -8.41
CA HIS A 341 8.66 9.56 -7.10
C HIS A 341 9.95 9.06 -6.45
N MET A 342 10.30 7.79 -6.61
CA MET A 342 11.56 7.26 -6.08
C MET A 342 12.79 7.85 -6.79
N VAL A 343 12.70 8.11 -8.09
CA VAL A 343 13.77 8.77 -8.86
C VAL A 343 13.86 10.24 -8.51
N GLU A 344 12.73 10.98 -8.55
CA GLU A 344 12.65 12.41 -8.25
C GLU A 344 13.15 12.74 -6.84
N GLN A 345 12.84 11.87 -5.89
CA GLN A 345 13.26 12.01 -4.49
C GLN A 345 14.67 11.44 -4.21
N GLY A 346 15.39 10.99 -5.23
CA GLY A 346 16.75 10.47 -5.11
C GLY A 346 16.88 9.17 -4.30
N VAL A 347 15.78 8.43 -4.12
CA VAL A 347 15.81 7.12 -3.45
C VAL A 347 16.46 6.07 -4.33
N VAL A 348 16.27 6.17 -5.65
CA VAL A 348 16.95 5.38 -6.67
C VAL A 348 17.57 6.30 -7.73
N ALA A 349 18.70 5.87 -8.30
CA ALA A 349 19.41 6.67 -9.28
C ALA A 349 18.78 6.65 -10.68
N LYS A 350 18.08 5.56 -11.03
CA LYS A 350 17.49 5.32 -12.34
C LYS A 350 16.26 4.44 -12.23
N ALA A 351 15.25 4.74 -13.05
CA ALA A 351 14.05 3.91 -13.15
C ALA A 351 14.34 2.54 -13.77
N MET A 352 13.61 1.53 -13.30
CA MET A 352 13.48 0.22 -13.92
C MET A 352 12.08 0.07 -14.53
N SER A 353 11.96 -0.75 -15.58
CA SER A 353 10.66 -1.09 -16.16
C SER A 353 9.88 -2.06 -15.25
N MET A 354 8.56 -2.11 -15.41
CA MET A 354 7.72 -3.02 -14.65
C MET A 354 8.01 -4.49 -15.01
N GLN A 355 8.44 -4.77 -16.24
CA GLN A 355 8.86 -6.10 -16.70
C GLN A 355 10.16 -6.58 -16.03
N GLU A 356 11.04 -5.67 -15.63
CA GLU A 356 12.26 -6.00 -14.89
C GLU A 356 11.99 -6.22 -13.41
N LEU A 357 10.92 -5.60 -12.86
CA LEU A 357 10.56 -5.66 -11.45
C LEU A 357 9.70 -6.88 -11.12
N PHE A 358 8.73 -7.21 -11.95
CA PHE A 358 7.71 -8.21 -11.66
C PHE A 358 7.83 -9.44 -12.57
N LEU A 359 7.51 -10.59 -12.00
CA LEU A 359 7.35 -11.82 -12.78
C LEU A 359 6.20 -11.65 -13.79
N PRO A 360 6.37 -12.11 -15.05
CA PRO A 360 5.30 -12.07 -16.02
C PRO A 360 4.15 -12.97 -15.58
N MET A 361 2.94 -12.44 -15.54
CA MET A 361 1.69 -13.18 -15.34
C MET A 361 0.93 -13.16 -16.65
N GLU A 362 0.90 -14.29 -17.35
CA GLU A 362 -0.05 -14.52 -18.43
C GLU A 362 -1.40 -14.83 -17.79
N LEU A 363 -2.30 -13.84 -17.80
CA LEU A 363 -3.67 -13.95 -17.30
C LEU A 363 -4.59 -14.48 -18.39
#